data_93549542be43c00a7435500dd7edc59a
#
_entry.id   93549542be43c00a7435500dd7edc59a
#
_cell.length_a   1.000
_cell.length_b   1.000
_cell.length_c   1.000
_cell.angle_alpha   90.00
_cell.angle_beta   90.00
_cell.angle_gamma   90.00
#
_symmetry.space_group_name_H-M   'P 1'
#
loop_
_entity.id
_entity.type
_entity.pdbx_description
1 polymer ?
#
loop_
_entity_poly.entity_id
_entity_poly.type
_entity_poly.pdbx_seq_one_letter_code
_entity_poly.pdbx_strand_id
1 'polypeptide(L)'
;NWMAAQEVTTTVSSIGRITLDPATELYVSDINVSTSTHGMNFLFCTFKDVLSIVVSSVYVRHDVMRNFCRVFTDLGIEGVISVNKTSGQVDSELTQAHFEQLSRRIAEERRQGSKR
;
A
#
# COMPACT_ATOMS: atom_id res chain seq x y z
N ASN A 1 6.22 -28.01 10.74
CA ASN A 1 7.11 -27.92 11.90
C ASN A 1 7.05 -26.49 12.46
N TRP A 2 6.36 -26.31 13.58
CA TRP A 2 6.12 -25.00 14.16
C TRP A 2 7.40 -24.31 14.67
N MET A 3 8.40 -25.08 15.06
CA MET A 3 9.69 -24.53 15.49
C MET A 3 10.44 -23.85 14.33
N ALA A 4 10.43 -24.44 13.14
CA ALA A 4 11.03 -23.83 11.96
C ALA A 4 10.32 -22.55 11.53
N ALA A 5 9.00 -22.46 11.72
CA ALA A 5 8.23 -21.27 11.42
C ALA A 5 8.53 -20.09 12.37
N GLN A 6 9.02 -20.36 13.59
CA GLN A 6 9.39 -19.32 14.55
C GLN A 6 10.78 -18.70 14.30
N GLU A 7 11.63 -19.42 13.56
CA GLU A 7 12.98 -18.93 13.25
C GLU A 7 13.00 -17.91 12.09
N VAL A 8 11.95 -17.90 11.27
CA VAL A 8 11.85 -17.02 10.12
C VAL A 8 10.95 -15.85 10.43
N THR A 9 11.55 -14.67 10.64
CA THR A 9 10.81 -13.42 10.89
C THR A 9 10.51 -12.67 9.60
N THR A 10 11.36 -12.80 8.60
CA THR A 10 11.26 -12.10 7.32
C THR A 10 11.65 -13.02 6.18
N THR A 11 10.88 -12.97 5.13
CA THR A 11 11.17 -13.70 3.88
C THR A 11 11.34 -12.68 2.75
N VAL A 12 12.31 -12.91 1.90
CA VAL A 12 12.54 -12.10 0.70
C VAL A 12 12.46 -13.00 -0.51
N SER A 13 11.59 -12.68 -1.44
CA SER A 13 11.36 -13.44 -2.66
C SER A 13 11.41 -12.53 -3.88
N SER A 14 11.94 -13.03 -4.98
CA SER A 14 11.95 -12.31 -6.25
C SER A 14 11.31 -13.17 -7.33
N ILE A 15 10.36 -12.61 -8.04
CA ILE A 15 9.73 -13.22 -9.21
C ILE A 15 10.57 -12.95 -10.46
N GLY A 16 11.37 -11.89 -10.43
CA GLY A 16 12.15 -11.44 -11.56
C GLY A 16 11.34 -10.54 -12.50
N ARG A 17 11.77 -10.52 -13.74
CA ARG A 17 11.12 -9.69 -14.77
C ARG A 17 9.89 -10.42 -15.35
N ILE A 18 8.76 -9.74 -15.35
CA ILE A 18 7.53 -10.20 -15.97
C ILE A 18 7.46 -9.64 -17.38
N THR A 19 7.27 -10.51 -18.36
CA THR A 19 7.08 -10.13 -19.77
C THR A 19 5.72 -10.62 -20.25
N LEU A 20 5.03 -9.75 -20.97
CA LEU A 20 3.76 -10.06 -21.61
C LEU A 20 3.91 -10.03 -23.13
N ASP A 21 2.94 -10.61 -23.83
CA ASP A 21 2.79 -10.45 -25.26
C ASP A 21 2.67 -8.95 -25.62
N PRO A 22 3.37 -8.45 -26.66
CA PRO A 22 3.35 -7.01 -26.98
C PRO A 22 1.97 -6.39 -27.15
N ALA A 23 1.01 -7.15 -27.69
CA ALA A 23 -0.36 -6.68 -27.83
C ALA A 23 -1.06 -6.51 -26.47
N THR A 24 -0.81 -7.41 -25.52
CA THR A 24 -1.37 -7.34 -24.16
C THR A 24 -0.68 -6.29 -23.33
N GLU A 25 0.61 -6.10 -23.51
CA GLU A 25 1.43 -5.14 -22.75
C GLU A 25 0.94 -3.69 -22.93
N LEU A 26 0.36 -3.37 -24.08
CA LEU A 26 -0.21 -2.04 -24.34
C LEU A 26 -1.40 -1.70 -23.41
N TYR A 27 -2.11 -2.71 -22.93
CA TYR A 27 -3.30 -2.53 -22.08
C TYR A 27 -3.00 -2.68 -20.59
N VAL A 28 -1.80 -3.11 -20.23
CA VAL A 28 -1.38 -3.30 -18.84
C VAL A 28 -0.39 -2.23 -18.46
N SER A 29 -0.76 -1.38 -17.51
CA SER A 29 0.10 -0.31 -17.03
C SER A 29 1.03 -0.76 -15.91
N ASP A 30 0.58 -1.66 -15.06
CA ASP A 30 1.30 -2.06 -13.86
C ASP A 30 0.94 -3.49 -13.45
N ILE A 31 1.90 -4.18 -12.86
CA ILE A 31 1.70 -5.52 -12.31
C ILE A 31 2.28 -5.57 -10.91
N ASN A 32 1.46 -5.95 -9.96
CA ASN A 32 1.85 -6.18 -8.58
C ASN A 32 1.48 -7.60 -8.17
N VAL A 33 2.36 -8.23 -7.43
CA VAL A 33 2.13 -9.57 -6.90
C VAL A 33 2.24 -9.54 -5.40
N SER A 34 1.28 -10.12 -4.73
CA SER A 34 1.27 -10.22 -3.28
C SER A 34 1.03 -11.65 -2.83
N THR A 35 1.52 -11.97 -1.65
CA THR A 35 1.30 -13.27 -1.02
C THR A 35 1.01 -13.07 0.47
N SER A 36 0.29 -14.02 1.05
CA SER A 36 0.06 -14.04 2.48
C SER A 36 1.26 -14.62 3.23
N THR A 37 1.45 -14.18 4.45
CA THR A 37 2.57 -14.61 5.28
C THR A 37 2.15 -14.67 6.75
N HIS A 38 2.88 -15.45 7.53
CA HIS A 38 2.75 -15.46 8.99
C HIS A 38 3.69 -14.45 9.68
N GLY A 39 4.54 -13.78 8.94
CA GLY A 39 5.47 -12.77 9.43
C GLY A 39 5.48 -11.56 8.50
N MET A 40 6.66 -11.25 7.99
CA MET A 40 6.88 -10.20 7.00
C MET A 40 7.48 -10.80 5.73
N ASN A 41 6.93 -10.48 4.60
CA ASN A 41 7.41 -10.96 3.31
C ASN A 41 7.62 -9.80 2.35
N PHE A 42 8.82 -9.73 1.78
CA PHE A 42 9.18 -8.80 0.72
C PHE A 42 9.17 -9.52 -0.61
N LEU A 43 8.34 -9.07 -1.52
CA LEU A 43 8.22 -9.67 -2.85
C LEU A 43 8.59 -8.64 -3.91
N PHE A 44 9.56 -8.99 -4.74
CA PHE A 44 10.11 -8.14 -5.79
C PHE A 44 9.65 -8.65 -7.16
N CYS A 45 9.16 -7.74 -7.99
CA CYS A 45 8.91 -8.03 -9.40
C CYS A 45 9.22 -6.82 -10.26
N THR A 46 9.64 -7.06 -11.49
CA THR A 46 9.91 -6.01 -12.47
C THR A 46 8.99 -6.19 -13.66
N PHE A 47 8.28 -5.14 -14.03
CA PHE A 47 7.45 -5.09 -15.23
C PHE A 47 7.76 -3.80 -15.98
N LYS A 48 8.04 -3.91 -17.28
CA LYS A 48 8.59 -2.82 -18.06
C LYS A 48 9.89 -2.32 -17.37
N ASP A 49 10.01 -1.04 -17.10
CA ASP A 49 11.18 -0.45 -16.42
C ASP A 49 10.88 -0.10 -14.95
N VAL A 50 9.84 -0.68 -14.37
CA VAL A 50 9.41 -0.40 -13.01
C VAL A 50 9.64 -1.61 -12.12
N LEU A 51 10.39 -1.41 -11.04
CA LEU A 51 10.54 -2.38 -9.97
C LEU A 51 9.42 -2.17 -8.95
N SER A 52 8.63 -3.20 -8.74
CA SER A 52 7.58 -3.23 -7.73
C SER A 52 8.03 -4.05 -6.54
N ILE A 53 7.92 -3.48 -5.36
CA ILE A 53 8.24 -4.14 -4.09
C ILE A 53 6.96 -4.18 -3.27
N VAL A 54 6.46 -5.39 -3.02
CA VAL A 54 5.27 -5.60 -2.21
C VAL A 54 5.68 -6.19 -0.87
N VAL A 55 5.28 -5.55 0.20
CA VAL A 55 5.53 -6.01 1.55
C VAL A 55 4.22 -6.43 2.18
N SER A 56 4.13 -7.72 2.48
CA SER A 56 3.01 -8.31 3.21
C SER A 56 3.45 -8.53 4.66
N SER A 57 2.68 -8.04 5.59
CA SER A 57 3.01 -8.14 7.01
C SER A 57 1.75 -8.37 7.84
N VAL A 58 1.88 -9.23 8.86
CA VAL A 58 0.85 -9.42 9.88
C VAL A 58 0.97 -8.39 11.00
N TYR A 59 2.03 -7.59 11.01
CA TYR A 59 2.29 -6.58 12.03
C TYR A 59 1.59 -5.26 11.67
N VAL A 60 1.01 -4.62 12.67
CA VAL A 60 0.33 -3.33 12.50
C VAL A 60 1.33 -2.18 12.40
N ARG A 61 2.50 -2.32 13.01
CA ARG A 61 3.55 -1.28 12.98
C ARG A 61 4.29 -1.29 11.66
N HIS A 62 4.49 -0.11 11.12
CA HIS A 62 5.13 0.10 9.81
C HIS A 62 6.55 0.67 9.90
N ASP A 63 7.19 0.59 11.07
CA ASP A 63 8.51 1.18 11.30
C ASP A 63 9.59 0.57 10.41
N VAL A 64 9.56 -0.76 10.23
CA VAL A 64 10.50 -1.49 9.37
C VAL A 64 10.32 -1.07 7.91
N MET A 65 9.08 -0.97 7.47
CA MET A 65 8.74 -0.55 6.11
C MET A 65 9.19 0.88 5.84
N ARG A 66 8.96 1.76 6.79
CA ARG A 66 9.38 3.17 6.70
C ARG A 66 10.89 3.29 6.58
N ASN A 67 11.64 2.57 7.41
CA ASN A 67 13.10 2.58 7.37
C ASN A 67 13.63 1.97 6.07
N PHE A 68 13.01 0.92 5.60
CA PHE A 68 13.33 0.29 4.31
C PHE A 68 13.14 1.28 3.15
N CYS A 69 12.03 1.98 3.10
CA CYS A 69 11.77 2.99 2.07
C CYS A 69 12.74 4.18 2.16
N ARG A 70 13.12 4.56 3.38
CA ARG A 70 14.09 5.65 3.61
C ARG A 70 15.45 5.34 2.99
N VAL A 71 15.90 4.09 3.01
CA VAL A 71 17.16 3.69 2.36
C VAL A 71 17.14 4.00 0.86
N PHE A 72 16.03 3.71 0.17
CA PHE A 72 15.90 4.05 -1.24
C PHE A 72 15.91 5.55 -1.50
N THR A 73 15.25 6.32 -0.66
CA THR A 73 15.25 7.79 -0.75
C THR A 73 16.66 8.35 -0.54
N ASP A 74 17.40 7.83 0.43
CA ASP A 74 18.79 8.24 0.70
C ASP A 74 19.74 7.92 -0.46
N LEU A 75 19.44 6.85 -1.21
CA LEU A 75 20.18 6.49 -2.43
C LEU A 75 19.75 7.32 -3.66
N GLY A 76 18.80 8.22 -3.52
CA GLY A 76 18.30 9.04 -4.61
C GLY A 76 17.31 8.32 -5.55
N ILE A 77 16.76 7.20 -5.14
CA ILE A 77 15.78 6.44 -5.92
C ILE A 77 14.39 6.99 -5.60
N GLU A 78 13.71 7.49 -6.62
CA GLU A 78 12.33 7.95 -6.51
C GLU A 78 11.37 6.78 -6.57
N GLY A 79 10.33 6.84 -5.75
CA GLY A 79 9.30 5.82 -5.72
C GLY A 79 7.97 6.33 -5.18
N VAL A 80 6.92 5.62 -5.51
CA VAL A 80 5.57 5.86 -4.96
C VAL A 80 5.25 4.76 -3.97
N ILE A 81 4.86 5.16 -2.77
CA ILE A 81 4.49 4.24 -1.70
C ILE A 81 2.99 4.25 -1.55
N SER A 82 2.39 3.07 -1.65
CA SER A 82 0.97 2.87 -1.41
C SER A 82 0.78 1.87 -0.27
N VAL A 83 -0.05 2.19 0.68
CA VAL A 83 -0.31 1.35 1.85
C VAL A 83 -1.78 0.96 1.88
N ASN A 84 -2.04 -0.34 1.99
CA ASN A 84 -3.38 -0.82 2.24
C ASN A 84 -3.71 -0.61 3.72
N LYS A 85 -4.88 -0.07 3.96
CA LYS A 85 -5.37 0.19 5.31
C LYS A 85 -6.02 -1.05 5.88
N THR A 86 -5.93 -1.23 7.18
CA THR A 86 -6.71 -2.25 7.88
C THR A 86 -8.20 -1.91 7.82
N SER A 87 -9.06 -2.91 7.93
CA SER A 87 -10.51 -2.70 7.89
C SER A 87 -10.97 -1.64 8.89
N GLY A 88 -10.46 -1.68 10.13
CA GLY A 88 -10.79 -0.69 11.14
C GLY A 88 -10.31 0.73 10.81
N GLN A 89 -9.18 0.87 10.16
CA GLN A 89 -8.70 2.18 9.69
C GLN A 89 -9.56 2.73 8.56
N VAL A 90 -9.94 1.89 7.61
CA VAL A 90 -10.83 2.29 6.51
C VAL A 90 -12.18 2.73 7.07
N ASP A 91 -12.76 1.97 7.98
CA ASP A 91 -14.05 2.31 8.58
C ASP A 91 -13.99 3.62 9.36
N SER A 92 -12.93 3.85 10.13
CA SER A 92 -12.77 5.10 10.89
C SER A 92 -12.59 6.32 9.98
N GLU A 93 -11.82 6.18 8.91
CA GLU A 93 -11.62 7.27 7.94
C GLU A 93 -12.89 7.57 7.14
N LEU A 94 -13.62 6.55 6.71
CA LEU A 94 -14.90 6.72 6.02
C LEU A 94 -15.92 7.42 6.91
N THR A 95 -15.97 7.05 8.19
CA THR A 95 -16.84 7.69 9.18
C THR A 95 -16.44 9.14 9.38
N GLN A 96 -15.16 9.44 9.51
CA GLN A 96 -14.67 10.80 9.67
C GLN A 96 -14.94 11.65 8.44
N ALA A 97 -14.66 11.14 7.24
CA ALA A 97 -14.93 11.84 5.99
C ALA A 97 -16.43 12.15 5.83
N HIS A 98 -17.29 11.20 6.18
CA HIS A 98 -18.74 11.40 6.15
C HIS A 98 -19.18 12.50 7.14
N PHE A 99 -18.62 12.49 8.34
CA PHE A 99 -18.90 13.48 9.36
C PHE A 99 -18.45 14.90 8.93
N GLU A 100 -17.29 15.04 8.35
CA GLU A 100 -16.78 16.31 7.80
C GLU A 100 -17.68 16.82 6.67
N GLN A 101 -18.10 15.95 5.78
CA GLN A 101 -18.99 16.28 4.67
C GLN A 101 -20.36 16.80 5.17
N LEU A 102 -20.93 16.13 6.17
CA LEU A 102 -22.15 16.56 6.83
C LEU A 102 -21.99 17.94 7.48
N SER A 103 -20.90 18.15 8.19
CA SER A 103 -20.61 19.42 8.87
C SER A 103 -20.51 20.57 7.86
N ARG A 104 -19.89 20.36 6.71
CA ARG A 104 -19.80 21.34 5.63
C ARG A 104 -21.19 21.69 5.07
N ARG A 105 -22.02 20.68 4.82
CA ARG A 105 -23.38 20.89 4.31
C ARG A 105 -24.22 21.71 5.27
N ILE A 106 -24.16 21.39 6.56
CA ILE A 106 -24.87 22.15 7.59
C ILE A 106 -24.40 23.62 7.64
N ALA A 107 -23.08 23.84 7.54
CA ALA A 107 -22.51 25.18 7.52
C ALA A 107 -22.97 26.00 6.29
N GLU A 108 -23.04 25.36 5.12
CA GLU A 108 -23.54 25.99 3.90
C GLU A 108 -25.03 26.34 3.99
N GLU A 109 -25.86 25.44 4.52
CA GLU A 109 -27.28 25.70 4.74
C GLU A 109 -27.53 26.87 5.71
N ARG A 110 -26.75 26.95 6.77
CA ARG A 110 -26.80 28.08 7.71
C ARG A 110 -26.42 29.40 7.04
N ARG A 111 -25.40 29.38 6.19
CA ARG A 111 -25.02 30.59 5.42
C ARG A 111 -26.12 31.06 4.48
N GLN A 112 -26.75 30.14 3.77
CA GLN A 112 -27.85 30.41 2.85
C GLN A 112 -29.11 30.89 3.60
N GLY A 113 -29.41 30.29 4.76
CA GLY A 113 -30.50 30.75 5.63
C GLY A 113 -30.28 32.15 6.21
N SER A 114 -29.03 32.53 6.47
CA SER A 114 -28.66 33.84 7.00
C SER A 114 -28.76 34.97 5.94
N LYS A 115 -28.73 34.64 4.66
CA LYS A 115 -28.85 35.63 3.54
C LYS A 115 -30.29 35.90 3.11
N ARG A 116 -31.24 35.20 3.67
CA ARG A 116 -32.67 35.42 3.47
C ARG A 116 -33.23 36.29 4.61
#